data_731443fc00f732eb03f32cd64a3d0ede
#
_entry.id   731443fc00f732eb03f32cd64a3d0ede
#
_cell.length_a   1.000
_cell.length_b   1.000
_cell.length_c   1.000
_cell.angle_alpha   90.00
_cell.angle_beta   90.00
_cell.angle_gamma   90.00
#
_symmetry.space_group_name_H-M   'P 1'
#
loop_
_entity.id
_entity.type
_entity.pdbx_description
1 polymer ?
#
loop_
_entity_poly.entity_id
_entity_poly.type
_entity_poly.pdbx_seq_one_letter_code
_entity_poly.pdbx_strand_id
1 'polypeptide(L)'
;MTKILFVCLGNICRSPLAEGIAKSVAREKLFLCDIDSAGTSGFHEGEHPCEDSIRIAKMNHINIASLRARQVKRSDAKAFDYVIAMDAQNKKTLEEMGFKNVYLLGEFGGYEGKDVPDPYFFDTFDDGIKNVYTMISECVEDFIEKAAHGSI
;
A
#
# COMPACT_ATOMS: atom_id res chain seq x y z
N MET A 1 -5.53 0.32 19.07
CA MET A 1 -5.78 0.83 17.70
C MET A 1 -5.14 -0.10 16.70
N THR A 2 -5.88 -0.49 15.69
CA THR A 2 -5.38 -1.36 14.61
C THR A 2 -4.27 -0.66 13.84
N LYS A 3 -3.19 -1.38 13.55
CA LYS A 3 -2.04 -0.85 12.81
C LYS A 3 -1.84 -1.60 11.50
N ILE A 4 -1.76 -0.88 10.40
CA ILE A 4 -1.70 -1.43 9.04
C ILE A 4 -0.46 -0.90 8.32
N LEU A 5 0.31 -1.79 7.70
CA LEU A 5 1.50 -1.45 6.93
C LEU A 5 1.35 -1.94 5.49
N PHE A 6 1.46 -1.02 4.54
CA PHE A 6 1.51 -1.36 3.12
C PHE A 6 2.97 -1.38 2.65
N VAL A 7 3.34 -2.41 1.90
CA VAL A 7 4.75 -2.62 1.49
C VAL A 7 4.84 -2.84 -0.02
N CYS A 8 5.71 -2.08 -0.66
CA CYS A 8 6.12 -2.33 -2.05
C CYS A 8 7.65 -2.36 -2.12
N LEU A 9 8.23 -2.33 -3.31
CA LEU A 9 9.68 -2.40 -3.45
C LEU A 9 10.37 -1.14 -2.93
N GLY A 10 10.02 0.02 -3.48
CA GLY A 10 10.73 1.28 -3.21
C GLY A 10 10.05 2.24 -2.26
N ASN A 11 8.81 1.99 -1.91
CA ASN A 11 7.97 2.89 -1.08
C ASN A 11 7.85 4.30 -1.69
N ILE A 12 7.79 4.39 -3.00
CA ILE A 12 7.56 5.68 -3.68
C ILE A 12 6.35 5.68 -4.61
N CYS A 13 5.93 4.56 -5.15
CA CYS A 13 4.80 4.53 -6.09
C CYS A 13 3.57 3.85 -5.50
N ARG A 14 3.58 2.53 -5.33
CA ARG A 14 2.38 1.76 -4.96
C ARG A 14 1.98 1.88 -3.50
N SER A 15 2.90 1.63 -2.57
CA SER A 15 2.55 1.61 -1.15
C SER A 15 2.18 2.98 -0.57
N PRO A 16 2.82 4.11 -0.96
CA PRO A 16 2.34 5.39 -0.47
C PRO A 16 0.95 5.75 -1.01
N LEU A 17 0.63 5.32 -2.22
CA LEU A 17 -0.70 5.50 -2.80
C LEU A 17 -1.73 4.70 -1.99
N ALA A 18 -1.43 3.44 -1.67
CA ALA A 18 -2.29 2.61 -0.84
C ALA A 18 -2.49 3.22 0.56
N GLU A 19 -1.43 3.74 1.15
CA GLU A 19 -1.49 4.43 2.45
C GLU A 19 -2.46 5.61 2.40
N GLY A 20 -2.34 6.47 1.39
CA GLY A 20 -3.20 7.64 1.25
C GLY A 20 -4.66 7.28 1.03
N ILE A 21 -4.91 6.31 0.15
CA ILE A 21 -6.26 5.81 -0.11
C ILE A 21 -6.87 5.19 1.16
N ALA A 22 -6.10 4.36 1.85
CA ALA A 22 -6.58 3.68 3.06
C ALA A 22 -6.93 4.67 4.17
N LYS A 23 -6.14 5.72 4.36
CA LYS A 23 -6.45 6.77 5.33
C LYS A 23 -7.77 7.47 5.00
N SER A 24 -8.01 7.73 3.72
CA SER A 24 -9.25 8.34 3.26
C SER A 24 -10.46 7.43 3.48
N VAL A 25 -10.34 6.16 3.09
CA VAL A 25 -11.40 5.17 3.27
C VAL A 25 -11.71 4.92 4.74
N ALA A 26 -10.68 4.76 5.57
CA ALA A 26 -10.85 4.56 7.01
C ALA A 26 -11.59 5.73 7.66
N ARG A 27 -11.27 6.96 7.24
CA ARG A 27 -11.93 8.16 7.74
C ARG A 27 -13.41 8.18 7.38
N GLU A 28 -13.73 7.85 6.14
CA GLU A 28 -15.14 7.76 5.69
C GLU A 28 -15.93 6.71 6.45
N LYS A 29 -15.30 5.60 6.78
CA LYS A 29 -15.94 4.49 7.51
C LYS A 29 -15.85 4.65 9.03
N LEU A 30 -15.28 5.73 9.52
CA LEU A 30 -15.08 5.99 10.95
C LEU A 30 -14.31 4.86 11.64
N PHE A 31 -13.36 4.27 10.92
CA PHE A 31 -12.51 3.21 11.45
C PHE A 31 -11.20 3.80 11.98
N LEU A 32 -11.00 3.73 13.29
CA LEU A 32 -9.78 4.23 13.93
C LEU A 32 -8.64 3.22 13.75
N CYS A 33 -7.62 3.64 13.01
CA CYS A 33 -6.45 2.82 12.76
C CYS A 33 -5.24 3.70 12.42
N ASP A 34 -4.05 3.15 12.64
CA ASP A 34 -2.79 3.76 12.21
C ASP A 34 -2.36 3.09 10.92
N ILE A 35 -2.05 3.87 9.92
CA ILE A 35 -1.68 3.38 8.60
C ILE A 35 -0.33 3.97 8.22
N ASP A 36 0.58 3.11 7.75
CA ASP A 36 1.91 3.49 7.31
C ASP A 36 2.27 2.68 6.06
N SER A 37 3.39 3.03 5.44
CA SER A 37 3.93 2.27 4.31
C SER A 37 5.45 2.22 4.39
N ALA A 38 6.03 1.21 3.73
CA ALA A 38 7.47 1.00 3.71
C ALA A 38 7.87 0.27 2.43
N GLY A 39 9.16 0.25 2.14
CA GLY A 39 9.73 -0.48 1.03
C GLY A 39 10.58 -1.63 1.48
N THR A 40 10.64 -2.70 0.70
CA THR A 40 11.59 -3.79 0.96
C THR A 40 13.01 -3.33 0.66
N SER A 41 13.17 -2.35 -0.24
CA SER A 41 14.46 -1.71 -0.56
C SER A 41 14.57 -0.37 0.16
N GLY A 42 15.77 0.00 0.57
CA GLY A 42 16.06 1.32 1.13
C GLY A 42 16.57 2.33 0.10
N PHE A 43 16.53 1.99 -1.18
CA PHE A 43 17.13 2.80 -2.24
C PHE A 43 16.59 4.23 -2.30
N HIS A 44 15.29 4.40 -2.05
CA HIS A 44 14.60 5.70 -2.12
C HIS A 44 14.34 6.33 -0.75
N GLU A 45 14.96 5.81 0.30
CA GLU A 45 14.68 6.30 1.67
C GLU A 45 14.82 7.82 1.78
N GLY A 46 13.80 8.46 2.37
CA GLY A 46 13.74 9.92 2.51
C GLY A 46 13.12 10.65 1.34
N GLU A 47 12.92 9.99 0.20
CA GLU A 47 12.33 10.62 -0.98
C GLU A 47 10.82 10.74 -0.86
N HIS A 48 10.26 11.73 -1.54
CA HIS A 48 8.80 11.87 -1.66
C HIS A 48 8.26 10.85 -2.68
N PRO A 49 6.95 10.59 -2.69
CA PRO A 49 6.37 9.67 -3.65
C PRO A 49 6.59 10.07 -5.10
N CYS A 50 6.46 9.09 -6.01
CA CYS A 50 6.52 9.33 -7.46
C CYS A 50 5.55 10.45 -7.85
N GLU A 51 5.95 11.27 -8.80
CA GLU A 51 5.10 12.38 -9.28
C GLU A 51 3.75 11.89 -9.80
N ASP A 52 3.73 10.78 -10.52
CA ASP A 52 2.48 10.22 -11.04
C ASP A 52 1.55 9.76 -9.91
N SER A 53 2.10 9.20 -8.84
CA SER A 53 1.31 8.80 -7.66
C SER A 53 0.74 10.02 -6.95
N ILE A 54 1.55 11.07 -6.77
CA ILE A 54 1.09 12.32 -6.17
C ILE A 54 -0.02 12.94 -7.02
N ARG A 55 0.17 12.95 -8.33
CA ARG A 55 -0.79 13.53 -9.28
C ARG A 55 -2.12 12.80 -9.27
N ILE A 56 -2.11 11.47 -9.39
CA ILE A 56 -3.36 10.69 -9.42
C ILE A 56 -4.09 10.78 -8.08
N ALA A 57 -3.37 10.78 -6.97
CA ALA A 57 -3.98 10.96 -5.65
C ALA A 57 -4.66 12.32 -5.54
N LYS A 58 -3.98 13.39 -5.98
CA LYS A 58 -4.52 14.74 -5.95
C LYS A 58 -5.79 14.86 -6.80
N MET A 59 -5.83 14.22 -7.95
CA MET A 59 -7.03 14.17 -8.80
C MET A 59 -8.22 13.54 -8.11
N ASN A 60 -7.98 12.74 -7.08
CA ASN A 60 -8.98 12.08 -6.27
C ASN A 60 -9.09 12.68 -4.85
N HIS A 61 -8.62 13.91 -4.69
CA HIS A 61 -8.68 14.66 -3.44
C HIS A 61 -7.91 14.03 -2.27
N ILE A 62 -6.82 13.34 -2.60
CA ILE A 62 -5.93 12.71 -1.61
C ILE A 62 -4.54 13.34 -1.73
N ASN A 63 -3.98 13.79 -0.63
CA ASN A 63 -2.64 14.38 -0.61
C ASN A 63 -1.64 13.42 0.01
N ILE A 64 -0.69 12.93 -0.79
CA ILE A 64 0.40 12.07 -0.33
C ILE A 64 1.78 12.73 -0.47
N ALA A 65 1.82 14.00 -0.88
CA ALA A 65 3.08 14.69 -1.18
C ALA A 65 4.01 14.82 0.04
N SER A 66 3.46 14.82 1.25
CA SER A 66 4.25 14.94 2.48
C SER A 66 4.83 13.61 2.97
N LEU A 67 4.41 12.48 2.40
CA LEU A 67 4.94 11.19 2.78
C LEU A 67 6.41 11.06 2.36
N ARG A 68 7.17 10.25 3.09
CA ARG A 68 8.57 9.99 2.77
C ARG A 68 8.83 8.50 2.82
N ALA A 69 9.60 8.02 1.86
CA ALA A 69 9.94 6.62 1.76
C ALA A 69 10.81 6.20 2.95
N ARG A 70 10.55 5.00 3.45
CA ARG A 70 11.40 4.34 4.45
C ARG A 70 11.54 2.86 4.13
N GLN A 71 12.63 2.27 4.57
CA GLN A 71 12.81 0.84 4.43
C GLN A 71 12.08 0.10 5.57
N VAL A 72 11.48 -1.02 5.24
CA VAL A 72 10.84 -1.89 6.22
C VAL A 72 11.90 -2.45 7.19
N LYS A 73 11.53 -2.58 8.46
CA LYS A 73 12.41 -3.10 9.51
C LYS A 73 11.84 -4.41 10.05
N ARG A 74 12.70 -5.28 10.56
CA ARG A 74 12.25 -6.52 11.19
C ARG A 74 11.29 -6.26 12.36
N SER A 75 11.48 -5.16 13.08
CA SER A 75 10.58 -4.76 14.18
C SER A 75 9.16 -4.44 13.70
N ASP A 76 8.98 -4.10 12.42
CA ASP A 76 7.64 -3.85 11.87
C ASP A 76 6.77 -5.11 11.92
N ALA A 77 7.37 -6.30 11.89
CA ALA A 77 6.62 -7.55 11.96
C ALA A 77 5.76 -7.66 13.23
N LYS A 78 6.22 -7.06 14.33
CA LYS A 78 5.49 -7.06 15.61
C LYS A 78 4.70 -5.79 15.84
N ALA A 79 5.06 -4.71 15.13
CA ALA A 79 4.45 -3.40 15.33
C ALA A 79 3.10 -3.26 14.63
N PHE A 80 2.84 -4.04 13.59
CA PHE A 80 1.63 -3.91 12.78
C PHE A 80 0.77 -5.16 12.86
N ASP A 81 -0.55 -4.94 12.93
CA ASP A 81 -1.53 -6.04 12.96
C ASP A 81 -1.73 -6.65 11.59
N TYR A 82 -1.66 -5.82 10.54
CA TYR A 82 -1.79 -6.25 9.15
C TYR A 82 -0.62 -5.73 8.35
N VAL A 83 0.03 -6.61 7.60
CA VAL A 83 1.10 -6.25 6.67
C VAL A 83 0.65 -6.69 5.28
N ILE A 84 0.52 -5.72 4.38
CA ILE A 84 -0.07 -5.90 3.04
C ILE A 84 0.98 -5.63 1.99
N ALA A 85 1.36 -6.65 1.23
CA ALA A 85 2.34 -6.55 0.14
C ALA A 85 1.63 -6.26 -1.18
N MET A 86 2.28 -5.48 -2.03
CA MET A 86 1.72 -5.12 -3.34
C MET A 86 1.84 -6.25 -4.35
N ASP A 87 2.85 -7.11 -4.22
CA ASP A 87 3.05 -8.23 -5.14
C ASP A 87 3.69 -9.42 -4.42
N ALA A 88 3.77 -10.55 -5.13
CA ALA A 88 4.30 -11.80 -4.58
C ALA A 88 5.78 -11.69 -4.20
N GLN A 89 6.56 -10.89 -4.93
CA GLN A 89 7.98 -10.70 -4.62
C GLN A 89 8.15 -9.95 -3.30
N ASN A 90 7.35 -8.90 -3.08
CA ASN A 90 7.38 -8.15 -1.82
C ASN A 90 7.00 -9.07 -0.65
N LYS A 91 5.97 -9.90 -0.83
CA LYS A 91 5.54 -10.84 0.19
C LYS A 91 6.66 -11.84 0.53
N LYS A 92 7.30 -12.39 -0.49
CA LYS A 92 8.40 -13.34 -0.30
C LYS A 92 9.55 -12.72 0.49
N THR A 93 9.95 -11.49 0.12
CA THR A 93 11.01 -10.78 0.82
C THR A 93 10.65 -10.56 2.29
N LEU A 94 9.42 -10.17 2.58
CA LEU A 94 8.95 -9.98 3.95
C LEU A 94 8.98 -11.29 4.74
N GLU A 95 8.54 -12.38 4.13
CA GLU A 95 8.56 -13.70 4.78
C GLU A 95 10.00 -14.13 5.10
N GLU A 96 10.94 -13.86 4.21
CA GLU A 96 12.36 -14.12 4.44
C GLU A 96 12.93 -13.28 5.60
N MET A 97 12.34 -12.10 5.86
CA MET A 97 12.70 -11.24 6.98
C MET A 97 12.06 -11.68 8.31
N GLY A 98 11.22 -12.70 8.29
CA GLY A 98 10.56 -13.21 9.47
C GLY A 98 9.13 -12.72 9.68
N PHE A 99 8.55 -12.03 8.71
CA PHE A 99 7.15 -11.63 8.78
C PHE A 99 6.26 -12.84 8.60
N LYS A 100 5.20 -12.91 9.41
CA LYS A 100 4.17 -13.96 9.33
C LYS A 100 2.85 -13.29 8.98
N ASN A 101 1.96 -14.05 8.32
CA ASN A 101 0.63 -13.56 7.99
C ASN A 101 0.65 -12.31 7.09
N VAL A 102 1.52 -12.30 6.09
CA VAL A 102 1.56 -11.24 5.09
C VAL A 102 0.45 -11.48 4.07
N TYR A 103 -0.38 -10.47 3.85
CA TYR A 103 -1.43 -10.52 2.83
C TYR A 103 -0.93 -9.89 1.53
N LEU A 104 -1.44 -10.37 0.40
CA LEU A 104 -1.30 -9.66 -0.88
C LEU A 104 -2.49 -8.72 -1.01
N LEU A 105 -2.26 -7.48 -1.42
CA LEU A 105 -3.37 -6.54 -1.60
C LEU A 105 -4.40 -7.09 -2.60
N GLY A 106 -3.94 -7.77 -3.66
CA GLY A 106 -4.81 -8.38 -4.66
C GLY A 106 -5.71 -9.51 -4.17
N GLU A 107 -5.55 -9.96 -2.91
CA GLU A 107 -6.49 -10.92 -2.31
C GLU A 107 -7.84 -10.28 -2.00
N PHE A 108 -7.92 -8.96 -2.08
CA PHE A 108 -9.12 -8.18 -1.80
C PHE A 108 -9.65 -7.56 -3.08
N GLY A 109 -10.91 -7.15 -3.08
CA GLY A 109 -11.50 -6.44 -4.21
C GLY A 109 -11.81 -7.29 -5.43
N GLY A 110 -11.78 -8.61 -5.31
CA GLY A 110 -12.12 -9.50 -6.42
C GLY A 110 -10.97 -9.76 -7.40
N TYR A 111 -9.73 -9.46 -7.03
CA TYR A 111 -8.57 -9.64 -7.91
C TYR A 111 -7.88 -11.00 -7.79
N GLU A 112 -8.36 -11.87 -6.91
CA GLU A 112 -7.92 -13.27 -6.79
C GLU A 112 -6.41 -13.43 -6.52
N GLY A 113 -5.82 -12.51 -5.75
CA GLY A 113 -4.41 -12.57 -5.38
C GLY A 113 -3.45 -12.04 -6.43
N LYS A 114 -3.96 -11.34 -7.44
CA LYS A 114 -3.08 -10.77 -8.48
C LYS A 114 -2.18 -9.70 -7.93
N ASP A 115 -0.98 -9.60 -8.50
CA ASP A 115 -0.03 -8.55 -8.17
C ASP A 115 -0.55 -7.19 -8.61
N VAL A 116 -0.27 -6.16 -7.80
CA VAL A 116 -0.45 -4.77 -8.23
C VAL A 116 0.71 -4.43 -9.15
N PRO A 117 0.45 -4.08 -10.42
CA PRO A 117 1.54 -3.76 -11.35
C PRO A 117 2.39 -2.59 -10.84
N ASP A 118 3.69 -2.64 -11.13
CA ASP A 118 4.58 -1.54 -10.77
C ASP A 118 4.50 -0.46 -11.87
N PRO A 119 3.98 0.73 -11.55
CA PRO A 119 3.80 1.79 -12.55
C PRO A 119 5.12 2.33 -13.11
N TYR A 120 6.23 2.07 -12.44
CA TYR A 120 7.56 2.49 -12.89
C TYR A 120 7.88 1.95 -14.30
N PHE A 121 7.32 0.79 -14.66
CA PHE A 121 7.59 0.13 -15.93
C PHE A 121 6.63 0.51 -17.06
N PHE A 122 5.72 1.46 -16.84
CA PHE A 122 4.77 1.91 -17.84
C PHE A 122 5.22 3.24 -18.44
N ASP A 123 4.97 3.39 -19.75
CA ASP A 123 5.43 4.55 -20.50
C ASP A 123 4.50 5.77 -20.40
N THR A 124 3.21 5.55 -20.09
CA THR A 124 2.24 6.63 -20.05
C THR A 124 1.52 6.70 -18.70
N PHE A 125 1.10 7.91 -18.34
CA PHE A 125 0.32 8.16 -17.13
C PHE A 125 -0.99 7.38 -17.15
N ASP A 126 -1.71 7.39 -18.28
CA ASP A 126 -3.03 6.75 -18.37
C ASP A 126 -2.96 5.22 -18.27
N ASP A 127 -1.98 4.62 -18.91
CA ASP A 127 -1.85 3.16 -18.97
C ASP A 127 -1.25 2.59 -17.70
N GLY A 128 -0.44 3.39 -17.00
CA GLY A 128 0.25 2.95 -15.79
C GLY A 128 -0.51 3.28 -14.53
N ILE A 129 -0.40 4.55 -14.11
CA ILE A 129 -0.82 4.92 -12.76
C ILE A 129 -2.34 4.90 -12.56
N LYS A 130 -3.13 5.21 -13.60
CA LYS A 130 -4.59 5.19 -13.46
C LYS A 130 -5.12 3.79 -13.18
N ASN A 131 -4.60 2.78 -13.89
CA ASN A 131 -4.99 1.40 -13.69
C ASN A 131 -4.53 0.90 -12.32
N VAL A 132 -3.32 1.28 -11.92
CA VAL A 132 -2.79 0.95 -10.59
C VAL A 132 -3.65 1.59 -9.51
N TYR A 133 -4.01 2.86 -9.66
CA TYR A 133 -4.87 3.57 -8.70
C TYR A 133 -6.22 2.85 -8.55
N THR A 134 -6.85 2.50 -9.67
CA THR A 134 -8.15 1.82 -9.65
C THR A 134 -8.08 0.50 -8.89
N MET A 135 -7.08 -0.32 -9.21
CA MET A 135 -6.90 -1.61 -8.53
C MET A 135 -6.64 -1.42 -7.04
N ILE A 136 -5.71 -0.54 -6.68
CA ILE A 136 -5.38 -0.28 -5.26
C ILE A 136 -6.63 0.22 -4.53
N SER A 137 -7.38 1.13 -5.12
CA SER A 137 -8.58 1.70 -4.51
C SER A 137 -9.63 0.63 -4.20
N GLU A 138 -9.91 -0.24 -5.16
CA GLU A 138 -10.89 -1.31 -4.99
C GLU A 138 -10.44 -2.33 -3.93
N CYS A 139 -9.17 -2.71 -3.98
CA CYS A 139 -8.61 -3.65 -3.01
C CYS A 139 -8.58 -3.07 -1.59
N VAL A 140 -8.16 -1.82 -1.45
CA VAL A 140 -8.06 -1.13 -0.15
C VAL A 140 -9.45 -0.97 0.47
N GLU A 141 -10.44 -0.61 -0.34
CA GLU A 141 -11.81 -0.45 0.16
C GLU A 141 -12.33 -1.76 0.73
N ASP A 142 -12.15 -2.87 0.02
CA ASP A 142 -12.55 -4.19 0.50
C ASP A 142 -11.76 -4.60 1.76
N PHE A 143 -10.45 -4.36 1.76
CA PHE A 143 -9.60 -4.69 2.91
C PHE A 143 -10.03 -3.91 4.16
N ILE A 144 -10.21 -2.60 4.05
CA ILE A 144 -10.60 -1.77 5.20
C ILE A 144 -11.99 -2.19 5.73
N GLU A 145 -12.93 -2.48 4.83
CA GLU A 145 -14.24 -2.99 5.19
C GLU A 145 -14.13 -4.25 6.05
N LYS A 146 -13.33 -5.21 5.60
CA LYS A 146 -13.12 -6.47 6.32
C LYS A 146 -12.39 -6.28 7.64
N ALA A 147 -11.35 -5.44 7.66
CA ALA A 147 -10.59 -5.15 8.87
C ALA A 147 -11.48 -4.45 9.92
N ALA A 148 -12.29 -3.49 9.48
CA ALA A 148 -13.19 -2.75 10.38
C ALA A 148 -14.26 -3.65 11.00
N HIS A 149 -14.69 -4.69 10.30
CA HIS A 149 -15.71 -5.63 10.78
C HIS A 149 -15.11 -6.88 11.45
N GLY A 150 -13.79 -6.95 11.57
CA GLY A 150 -13.12 -8.09 12.19
C GLY A 150 -13.25 -9.38 11.38
N SER A 151 -13.43 -9.28 10.08
CA SER A 151 -13.59 -10.43 9.18
C SER A 151 -12.28 -11.08 8.77
N ILE A 152 -11.16 -10.48 9.12
CA ILE A 152 -9.83 -11.01 8.86
C ILE A 152 -8.93 -10.86 10.06
#